data_65e86aa9a128ef9e805eda487002a545
#
_entry.id   65e86aa9a128ef9e805eda487002a545
#
_cell.length_a   1.000
_cell.length_b   1.000
_cell.length_c   1.000
_cell.angle_alpha   90.00
_cell.angle_beta   90.00
_cell.angle_gamma   90.00
#
_symmetry.space_group_name_H-M   'P 1'
#
loop_
_entity.id
_entity.type
_entity.pdbx_description
1 polymer ?
#
loop_
_entity_poly.entity_id
_entity_poly.type
_entity_poly.pdbx_seq_one_letter_code
_entity_poly.pdbx_strand_id
1 'polypeptide(L)'
;MPFDIARIEAAVTRAAREVACGDPDMPGTVAKAVADALGRGIAPVEDIQDCVEARLGEAGLDDVARVYIIYRQRRAELRTAKALLGVRDELKLSLAAVTVLRERYLLHDEQGRPAESTGELMDRSARCVAAAEDQYEPGSSRRWAERFATLLRNLEFLPNSPTLMNSGTDLGLLAGCFVLPIEDSLAAIGLCDAGTGRRAAAGWRRHRICVQPPATRRGSGGLHGRHGQRTGVVSTAV
;
A
#
# COMPACT_ATOMS: atom_id res chain seq x y z
N MET A 1 4.43 3.30 -25.85
CA MET A 1 3.36 3.99 -25.11
C MET A 1 2.90 5.18 -25.92
N PRO A 2 1.62 5.58 -25.90
CA PRO A 2 1.22 6.83 -26.51
C PRO A 2 1.98 7.98 -25.86
N PHE A 3 2.42 8.89 -26.69
CA PHE A 3 3.19 10.07 -26.30
C PHE A 3 2.31 11.02 -25.48
N ASP A 4 2.71 11.33 -24.26
CA ASP A 4 1.96 12.18 -23.33
C ASP A 4 2.81 13.40 -22.93
N ILE A 5 2.49 14.54 -23.51
CA ILE A 5 3.21 15.81 -23.29
C ILE A 5 3.15 16.23 -21.82
N ALA A 6 2.00 16.02 -21.15
CA ALA A 6 1.84 16.40 -19.76
C ALA A 6 2.81 15.67 -18.81
N ARG A 7 3.21 14.44 -19.15
CA ARG A 7 4.21 13.71 -18.39
C ARG A 7 5.61 14.29 -18.54
N ILE A 8 5.96 14.77 -19.72
CA ILE A 8 7.24 15.44 -19.97
C ILE A 8 7.28 16.74 -19.19
N GLU A 9 6.26 17.56 -19.34
CA GLU A 9 6.11 18.82 -18.61
C GLU A 9 6.25 18.62 -17.11
N ALA A 10 5.52 17.65 -16.54
CA ALA A 10 5.59 17.34 -15.12
C ALA A 10 6.98 16.84 -14.67
N ALA A 11 7.74 16.16 -15.54
CA ALA A 11 9.09 15.71 -15.22
C ALA A 11 10.09 16.89 -15.23
N VAL A 12 10.00 17.75 -16.23
CA VAL A 12 10.85 18.97 -16.34
C VAL A 12 10.51 19.95 -15.22
N THR A 13 9.21 20.15 -14.88
CA THR A 13 8.78 21.00 -13.74
C THR A 13 9.41 20.55 -12.43
N ARG A 14 9.48 19.25 -12.19
CA ARG A 14 10.13 18.72 -10.97
C ARG A 14 11.62 19.03 -10.94
N ALA A 15 12.32 18.84 -12.06
CA ALA A 15 13.74 19.17 -12.14
C ALA A 15 13.99 20.67 -11.97
N ALA A 16 13.16 21.52 -12.59
CA ALA A 16 13.23 22.98 -12.47
C ALA A 16 13.03 23.47 -11.03
N ARG A 17 12.12 22.85 -10.29
CA ARG A 17 11.88 23.19 -8.88
C ARG A 17 13.05 22.86 -7.97
N GLU A 18 13.79 21.76 -8.23
CA GLU A 18 14.98 21.40 -7.44
C GLU A 18 16.11 22.40 -7.59
N VAL A 19 16.23 23.07 -8.73
CA VAL A 19 17.26 24.10 -8.99
C VAL A 19 16.73 25.52 -8.79
N ALA A 20 15.51 25.66 -8.28
CA ALA A 20 14.83 26.95 -8.08
C ALA A 20 14.80 27.80 -9.38
N CYS A 21 14.63 27.17 -10.53
CA CYS A 21 14.47 27.86 -11.82
C CYS A 21 13.17 28.67 -11.80
N GLY A 22 13.31 30.00 -11.97
CA GLY A 22 12.20 30.95 -11.77
C GLY A 22 11.25 31.11 -12.97
N ASP A 23 11.49 30.42 -14.08
CA ASP A 23 10.63 30.51 -15.27
C ASP A 23 9.51 29.46 -15.21
N PRO A 24 8.25 29.90 -14.98
CA PRO A 24 7.10 28.98 -14.89
C PRO A 24 6.70 28.38 -16.24
N ASP A 25 7.02 29.04 -17.36
CA ASP A 25 6.57 28.62 -18.69
C ASP A 25 7.61 27.70 -19.38
N MET A 26 8.82 27.64 -18.84
CA MET A 26 9.92 26.84 -19.38
C MET A 26 9.56 25.35 -19.53
N PRO A 27 8.95 24.67 -18.54
CA PRO A 27 8.64 23.23 -18.67
C PRO A 27 7.67 22.94 -19.81
N GLY A 28 6.66 23.78 -20.01
CA GLY A 28 5.72 23.67 -21.12
C GLY A 28 6.39 23.90 -22.48
N THR A 29 7.28 24.88 -22.56
CA THR A 29 8.06 25.18 -23.77
C THR A 29 8.95 24.00 -24.17
N VAL A 30 9.69 23.42 -23.23
CA VAL A 30 10.52 22.25 -23.46
C VAL A 30 9.68 21.04 -23.87
N ALA A 31 8.58 20.77 -23.18
CA ALA A 31 7.68 19.65 -23.48
C ALA A 31 7.11 19.76 -24.91
N LYS A 32 6.73 20.97 -25.33
CA LYS A 32 6.25 21.23 -26.69
C LYS A 32 7.37 21.05 -27.74
N ALA A 33 8.58 21.55 -27.49
CA ALA A 33 9.72 21.37 -28.37
C ALA A 33 10.09 19.89 -28.57
N VAL A 34 9.97 19.08 -27.50
CA VAL A 34 10.15 17.62 -27.58
C VAL A 34 9.05 16.97 -28.42
N ALA A 35 7.79 17.41 -28.24
CA ALA A 35 6.66 16.90 -29.00
C ALA A 35 6.79 17.21 -30.51
N ASP A 36 7.23 18.41 -30.82
CA ASP A 36 7.45 18.85 -32.22
C ASP A 36 8.63 18.08 -32.87
N ALA A 37 9.66 17.75 -32.10
CA ALA A 37 10.83 17.01 -32.60
C ALA A 37 10.52 15.52 -32.85
N LEU A 38 9.77 14.87 -31.98
CA LEU A 38 9.43 13.44 -32.07
C LEU A 38 8.20 13.13 -32.92
N GLY A 39 7.40 14.17 -33.26
CA GLY A 39 6.13 13.99 -33.94
C GLY A 39 5.06 13.34 -33.08
N ARG A 40 3.84 13.20 -33.63
CA ARG A 40 2.69 12.60 -32.93
C ARG A 40 2.65 11.06 -33.06
N GLY A 41 3.79 10.39 -32.84
CA GLY A 41 3.91 8.95 -32.98
C GLY A 41 4.10 8.21 -31.67
N ILE A 42 4.33 6.90 -31.77
CA ILE A 42 4.78 6.06 -30.65
C ILE A 42 6.31 6.15 -30.64
N ALA A 43 6.89 6.79 -29.63
CA ALA A 43 8.34 6.81 -29.44
C ALA A 43 8.75 5.93 -28.25
N PRO A 44 9.91 5.26 -28.31
CA PRO A 44 10.52 4.63 -27.14
C PRO A 44 10.73 5.65 -26.02
N VAL A 45 10.65 5.21 -24.78
CA VAL A 45 10.80 6.11 -23.62
C VAL A 45 12.19 6.71 -23.57
N GLU A 46 13.19 5.95 -23.98
CA GLU A 46 14.57 6.35 -24.05
C GLU A 46 14.76 7.54 -25.03
N ASP A 47 14.22 7.44 -26.24
CA ASP A 47 14.30 8.49 -27.26
C ASP A 47 13.63 9.79 -26.78
N ILE A 48 12.49 9.68 -26.08
CA ILE A 48 11.82 10.83 -25.48
C ILE A 48 12.72 11.51 -24.45
N GLN A 49 13.37 10.70 -23.60
CA GLN A 49 14.25 11.21 -22.56
C GLN A 49 15.52 11.87 -23.12
N ASP A 50 16.12 11.25 -24.14
CA ASP A 50 17.28 11.81 -24.82
C ASP A 50 16.94 13.13 -25.52
N CYS A 51 15.74 13.21 -26.13
CA CYS A 51 15.26 14.45 -26.72
C CYS A 51 15.03 15.55 -25.66
N VAL A 52 14.49 15.22 -24.48
CA VAL A 52 14.35 16.19 -23.38
C VAL A 52 15.71 16.73 -22.95
N GLU A 53 16.70 15.87 -22.77
CA GLU A 53 18.07 16.26 -22.40
C GLU A 53 18.69 17.19 -23.44
N ALA A 54 18.54 16.87 -24.72
CA ALA A 54 19.03 17.70 -25.81
C ALA A 54 18.37 19.10 -25.82
N ARG A 55 17.03 19.15 -25.65
CA ARG A 55 16.31 20.43 -25.64
C ARG A 55 16.65 21.29 -24.43
N LEU A 56 16.88 20.70 -23.26
CA LEU A 56 17.33 21.43 -22.08
C LEU A 56 18.74 22.01 -22.28
N GLY A 57 19.68 21.24 -22.88
CA GLY A 57 21.01 21.72 -23.22
C GLY A 57 21.00 22.85 -24.27
N GLU A 58 20.21 22.71 -25.36
CA GLU A 58 20.06 23.75 -26.40
C GLU A 58 19.48 25.06 -25.84
N ALA A 59 18.63 24.96 -24.79
CA ALA A 59 18.09 26.13 -24.10
C ALA A 59 19.03 26.73 -23.05
N GLY A 60 20.24 26.17 -22.87
CA GLY A 60 21.19 26.64 -21.84
C GLY A 60 20.78 26.36 -20.42
N LEU A 61 19.90 25.36 -20.21
CA LEU A 61 19.32 25.00 -18.91
C LEU A 61 20.10 23.82 -18.26
N ASP A 62 21.43 23.94 -18.22
CA ASP A 62 22.34 22.87 -17.83
C ASP A 62 22.08 22.33 -16.42
N ASP A 63 21.73 23.19 -15.47
CA ASP A 63 21.41 22.75 -14.10
C ASP A 63 20.13 21.94 -14.04
N VAL A 64 19.10 22.34 -14.81
CA VAL A 64 17.84 21.56 -14.93
C VAL A 64 18.12 20.24 -15.64
N ALA A 65 18.91 20.25 -16.71
CA ALA A 65 19.30 19.04 -17.44
C ALA A 65 20.03 18.04 -16.52
N ARG A 66 20.98 18.53 -15.70
CA ARG A 66 21.71 17.70 -14.74
C ARG A 66 20.78 17.00 -13.73
N VAL A 67 19.87 17.75 -13.14
CA VAL A 67 18.87 17.19 -12.17
C VAL A 67 17.98 16.19 -12.88
N TYR A 68 17.54 16.49 -14.10
CA TYR A 68 16.70 15.60 -14.91
C TYR A 68 17.41 14.27 -15.21
N ILE A 69 18.69 14.29 -15.61
CA ILE A 69 19.51 13.11 -15.88
C ILE A 69 19.67 12.25 -14.62
N ILE A 70 20.00 12.87 -13.48
CA ILE A 70 20.14 12.16 -12.19
C ILE A 70 18.81 11.51 -11.79
N TYR A 71 17.71 12.22 -11.95
CA TYR A 71 16.37 11.66 -11.66
C TYR A 71 16.06 10.47 -12.59
N ARG A 72 16.33 10.59 -13.89
CA ARG A 72 16.16 9.52 -14.88
C ARG A 72 16.96 8.27 -14.47
N GLN A 73 18.23 8.43 -14.13
CA GLN A 73 19.11 7.33 -13.73
C GLN A 73 18.58 6.64 -12.46
N ARG A 74 18.26 7.38 -11.42
CA ARG A 74 17.68 6.82 -10.19
C ARG A 74 16.39 6.03 -10.44
N ARG A 75 15.55 6.51 -11.36
CA ARG A 75 14.32 5.81 -11.74
C ARG A 75 14.59 4.52 -12.52
N ALA A 76 15.62 4.51 -13.36
CA ALA A 76 16.05 3.30 -14.08
C ALA A 76 16.61 2.25 -13.10
N GLU A 77 17.47 2.64 -12.18
CA GLU A 77 18.02 1.78 -11.13
C GLU A 77 16.90 1.16 -10.26
N LEU A 78 15.93 1.99 -9.85
CA LEU A 78 14.76 1.49 -9.08
C LEU A 78 13.93 0.49 -9.88
N ARG A 79 13.70 0.72 -11.18
CA ARG A 79 12.98 -0.25 -12.03
C ARG A 79 13.74 -1.57 -12.11
N THR A 80 15.05 -1.51 -12.32
CA THR A 80 15.91 -2.70 -12.37
C THR A 80 15.88 -3.46 -11.05
N ALA A 81 16.03 -2.77 -9.91
CA ALA A 81 15.97 -3.37 -8.59
C ALA A 81 14.60 -4.04 -8.32
N LYS A 82 13.49 -3.40 -8.70
CA LYS A 82 12.15 -3.99 -8.59
C LYS A 82 11.94 -5.18 -9.52
N ALA A 83 12.50 -5.13 -10.73
CA ALA A 83 12.46 -6.27 -11.67
C ALA A 83 13.17 -7.49 -11.09
N LEU A 84 14.30 -7.30 -10.39
CA LEU A 84 15.01 -8.39 -9.68
C LEU A 84 14.16 -8.99 -8.54
N LEU A 85 13.27 -8.22 -7.92
CA LEU A 85 12.31 -8.74 -6.95
C LEU A 85 11.19 -9.56 -7.60
N GLY A 86 11.04 -9.53 -8.92
CA GLY A 86 9.97 -10.20 -9.64
C GLY A 86 8.58 -9.58 -9.44
N VAL A 87 8.50 -8.36 -8.89
CA VAL A 87 7.23 -7.68 -8.59
C VAL A 87 6.91 -6.63 -9.65
N ARG A 88 5.73 -6.70 -10.23
CA ARG A 88 5.16 -5.63 -11.06
C ARG A 88 4.59 -4.54 -10.15
N ASP A 89 5.26 -3.39 -10.10
CA ASP A 89 4.84 -2.26 -9.27
C ASP A 89 4.18 -1.16 -10.10
N GLU A 90 2.86 -1.17 -10.13
CA GLU A 90 2.03 -0.18 -10.83
C GLU A 90 1.83 1.10 -10.01
N LEU A 91 1.96 1.01 -8.69
CA LEU A 91 1.72 2.12 -7.76
C LEU A 91 2.95 3.02 -7.59
N LYS A 92 4.08 2.66 -8.20
CA LYS A 92 5.36 3.42 -8.12
C LYS A 92 5.86 3.62 -6.70
N LEU A 93 5.72 2.61 -5.87
CA LEU A 93 6.12 2.61 -4.47
C LEU A 93 7.65 2.69 -4.31
N SER A 94 8.13 2.93 -3.10
CA SER A 94 9.55 2.81 -2.78
C SER A 94 10.03 1.36 -2.88
N LEU A 95 11.33 1.14 -3.06
CA LEU A 95 11.89 -0.22 -3.09
C LEU A 95 11.62 -0.96 -1.77
N ALA A 96 11.76 -0.27 -0.64
CA ALA A 96 11.47 -0.85 0.67
C ALA A 96 10.00 -1.29 0.80
N ALA A 97 9.04 -0.47 0.33
CA ALA A 97 7.62 -0.84 0.34
C ALA A 97 7.36 -2.07 -0.53
N VAL A 98 7.91 -2.12 -1.76
CA VAL A 98 7.77 -3.28 -2.65
C VAL A 98 8.36 -4.54 -2.04
N THR A 99 9.53 -4.43 -1.37
CA THR A 99 10.15 -5.56 -0.67
C THR A 99 9.24 -6.10 0.44
N VAL A 100 8.67 -5.20 1.27
CA VAL A 100 7.75 -5.61 2.34
C VAL A 100 6.47 -6.22 1.78
N LEU A 101 5.91 -5.64 0.70
CA LEU A 101 4.72 -6.19 0.04
C LEU A 101 5.00 -7.59 -0.49
N ARG A 102 6.12 -7.79 -1.19
CA ARG A 102 6.55 -9.10 -1.69
C ARG A 102 6.62 -10.14 -0.59
N GLU A 103 7.32 -9.83 0.50
CA GLU A 103 7.60 -10.81 1.56
C GLU A 103 6.38 -11.15 2.44
N ARG A 104 5.37 -10.26 2.49
CA ARG A 104 4.33 -10.37 3.51
C ARG A 104 2.90 -10.31 3.00
N TYR A 105 2.64 -9.72 1.85
CA TYR A 105 1.28 -9.35 1.43
C TYR A 105 0.87 -9.87 0.05
N LEU A 106 1.81 -9.92 -0.89
CA LEU A 106 1.50 -10.45 -2.22
C LEU A 106 1.25 -11.95 -2.17
N LEU A 107 0.30 -12.41 -2.95
CA LEU A 107 0.12 -13.83 -3.20
C LEU A 107 1.31 -14.38 -3.99
N HIS A 108 1.69 -15.60 -3.69
CA HIS A 108 2.77 -16.30 -4.36
C HIS A 108 2.27 -17.55 -5.07
N ASP A 109 2.92 -17.89 -6.16
CA ASP A 109 2.70 -19.15 -6.88
C ASP A 109 3.37 -20.33 -6.12
N GLU A 110 3.19 -21.54 -6.65
CA GLU A 110 3.79 -22.76 -6.08
C GLU A 110 5.33 -22.73 -6.05
N GLN A 111 5.94 -21.90 -6.88
CA GLN A 111 7.40 -21.69 -6.93
C GLN A 111 7.87 -20.57 -6.02
N GLY A 112 6.98 -19.97 -5.22
CA GLY A 112 7.29 -18.88 -4.32
C GLY A 112 7.53 -17.52 -5.01
N ARG A 113 7.11 -17.36 -6.26
CA ARG A 113 7.21 -16.09 -6.99
C ARG A 113 5.94 -15.26 -6.80
N PRO A 114 6.02 -13.94 -6.79
CA PRO A 114 4.83 -13.08 -6.73
C PRO A 114 3.85 -13.42 -7.87
N ALA A 115 2.62 -13.80 -7.51
CA ALA A 115 1.55 -14.14 -8.45
C ALA A 115 0.67 -12.93 -8.81
N GLU A 116 0.82 -11.83 -8.07
CA GLU A 116 0.06 -10.59 -8.30
C GLU A 116 0.97 -9.37 -8.27
N SER A 117 0.52 -8.27 -8.88
CA SER A 117 1.16 -6.96 -8.83
C SER A 117 0.72 -6.17 -7.59
N THR A 118 1.40 -5.03 -7.32
CA THR A 118 0.97 -4.12 -6.25
C THR A 118 -0.43 -3.56 -6.47
N GLY A 119 -0.83 -3.33 -7.73
CA GLY A 119 -2.19 -2.91 -8.09
C GLY A 119 -3.22 -4.01 -7.90
N GLU A 120 -2.91 -5.24 -8.31
CA GLU A 120 -3.79 -6.39 -8.16
C GLU A 120 -4.05 -6.75 -6.69
N LEU A 121 -3.07 -6.58 -5.80
CA LEU A 121 -3.26 -6.66 -4.35
C LEU A 121 -4.35 -5.69 -3.86
N MET A 122 -4.29 -4.41 -4.28
CA MET A 122 -5.28 -3.41 -3.90
C MET A 122 -6.67 -3.75 -4.45
N ASP A 123 -6.75 -4.20 -5.69
CA ASP A 123 -8.01 -4.61 -6.31
C ASP A 123 -8.62 -5.85 -5.65
N ARG A 124 -7.79 -6.83 -5.29
CA ARG A 124 -8.22 -8.03 -4.56
C ARG A 124 -8.82 -7.65 -3.21
N SER A 125 -8.15 -6.77 -2.49
CA SER A 125 -8.62 -6.29 -1.19
C SER A 125 -9.92 -5.50 -1.33
N ALA A 126 -10.00 -4.60 -2.31
CA ALA A 126 -11.20 -3.82 -2.61
C ALA A 126 -12.40 -4.70 -2.95
N ARG A 127 -12.23 -5.68 -3.83
CA ARG A 127 -13.30 -6.62 -4.23
C ARG A 127 -13.79 -7.45 -3.05
N CYS A 128 -12.88 -7.96 -2.24
CA CYS A 128 -13.23 -8.77 -1.09
C CYS A 128 -14.08 -8.00 -0.07
N VAL A 129 -13.70 -6.77 0.24
CA VAL A 129 -14.47 -5.93 1.19
C VAL A 129 -15.79 -5.50 0.57
N ALA A 130 -15.81 -5.10 -0.70
CA ALA A 130 -17.01 -4.63 -1.40
C ALA A 130 -18.07 -5.74 -1.59
N ALA A 131 -17.69 -7.01 -1.54
CA ALA A 131 -18.66 -8.11 -1.62
C ALA A 131 -19.74 -8.08 -0.52
N ALA A 132 -19.43 -7.47 0.63
CA ALA A 132 -20.39 -7.30 1.72
C ALA A 132 -21.52 -6.32 1.35
N GLU A 133 -21.32 -5.40 0.42
CA GLU A 133 -22.31 -4.41 0.02
C GLU A 133 -23.53 -5.02 -0.68
N ASP A 134 -23.37 -6.19 -1.30
CA ASP A 134 -24.49 -6.92 -1.92
C ASP A 134 -25.52 -7.40 -0.90
N GLN A 135 -25.19 -7.45 0.40
CA GLN A 135 -26.14 -7.76 1.47
C GLN A 135 -27.08 -6.59 1.74
N TYR A 136 -26.67 -5.37 1.44
CA TYR A 136 -27.44 -4.14 1.65
C TYR A 136 -28.15 -3.70 0.37
N GLU A 137 -27.44 -3.73 -0.77
CA GLU A 137 -27.95 -3.34 -2.07
C GLU A 137 -27.46 -4.37 -3.12
N PRO A 138 -28.31 -5.34 -3.53
CA PRO A 138 -27.91 -6.38 -4.49
C PRO A 138 -27.34 -5.81 -5.78
N GLY A 139 -26.18 -6.29 -6.20
CA GLY A 139 -25.46 -5.85 -7.39
C GLY A 139 -24.62 -4.59 -7.22
N SER A 140 -24.52 -4.04 -6.01
CA SER A 140 -23.72 -2.82 -5.75
C SER A 140 -22.24 -3.08 -5.54
N SER A 141 -21.84 -4.32 -5.25
CA SER A 141 -20.46 -4.69 -4.93
C SER A 141 -19.45 -4.23 -5.98
N ARG A 142 -19.79 -4.31 -7.27
CA ARG A 142 -18.90 -3.86 -8.35
C ARG A 142 -18.57 -2.35 -8.24
N ARG A 143 -19.62 -1.52 -8.06
CA ARG A 143 -19.48 -0.08 -7.91
C ARG A 143 -18.61 0.29 -6.70
N TRP A 144 -18.84 -0.40 -5.59
CA TRP A 144 -18.06 -0.17 -4.37
C TRP A 144 -16.61 -0.68 -4.50
N ALA A 145 -16.39 -1.81 -5.17
CA ALA A 145 -15.05 -2.31 -5.46
C ALA A 145 -14.22 -1.29 -6.26
N GLU A 146 -14.81 -0.67 -7.29
CA GLU A 146 -14.15 0.38 -8.09
C GLU A 146 -13.79 1.61 -7.24
N ARG A 147 -14.68 2.04 -6.35
CA ARG A 147 -14.42 3.16 -5.43
C ARG A 147 -13.33 2.84 -4.42
N PHE A 148 -13.40 1.67 -3.79
CA PHE A 148 -12.39 1.24 -2.82
C PHE A 148 -11.02 1.03 -3.50
N ALA A 149 -10.99 0.41 -4.68
CA ALA A 149 -9.77 0.26 -5.46
C ALA A 149 -9.12 1.61 -5.78
N THR A 150 -9.91 2.63 -6.12
CA THR A 150 -9.40 3.98 -6.39
C THR A 150 -8.72 4.57 -5.15
N LEU A 151 -9.35 4.51 -3.97
CA LEU A 151 -8.77 5.00 -2.71
C LEU A 151 -7.46 4.27 -2.37
N LEU A 152 -7.44 2.95 -2.52
CA LEU A 152 -6.28 2.13 -2.22
C LEU A 152 -5.13 2.37 -3.20
N ARG A 153 -5.41 2.44 -4.49
CA ARG A 153 -4.41 2.67 -5.55
C ARG A 153 -3.81 4.07 -5.49
N ASN A 154 -4.60 5.06 -5.08
CA ASN A 154 -4.12 6.43 -4.86
C ASN A 154 -3.38 6.60 -3.54
N LEU A 155 -3.31 5.56 -2.71
CA LEU A 155 -2.74 5.61 -1.35
C LEU A 155 -3.42 6.62 -0.43
N GLU A 156 -4.70 6.91 -0.68
CA GLU A 156 -5.53 7.77 0.17
C GLU A 156 -6.03 7.03 1.41
N PHE A 157 -6.11 5.71 1.33
CA PHE A 157 -6.48 4.81 2.41
C PHE A 157 -5.63 3.53 2.36
N LEU A 158 -5.26 3.00 3.53
CA LEU A 158 -4.60 1.71 3.66
C LEU A 158 -5.29 0.90 4.76
N PRO A 159 -5.85 -0.28 4.44
CA PRO A 159 -6.49 -1.13 5.43
C PRO A 159 -5.45 -1.78 6.36
N ASN A 160 -5.92 -2.44 7.40
CA ASN A 160 -5.08 -3.21 8.30
C ASN A 160 -4.37 -4.37 7.55
N SER A 161 -3.25 -4.83 8.12
CA SER A 161 -2.45 -5.92 7.53
C SER A 161 -3.25 -7.20 7.23
N PRO A 162 -4.12 -7.71 8.11
CA PRO A 162 -4.92 -8.90 7.81
C PRO A 162 -5.80 -8.75 6.58
N THR A 163 -6.39 -7.59 6.35
CA THR A 163 -7.18 -7.34 5.15
C THR A 163 -6.32 -7.46 3.90
N LEU A 164 -5.15 -6.83 3.86
CA LEU A 164 -4.23 -6.93 2.72
C LEU A 164 -3.72 -8.36 2.51
N MET A 165 -3.44 -9.10 3.60
CA MET A 165 -2.89 -10.45 3.51
C MET A 165 -3.92 -11.49 3.09
N ASN A 166 -5.14 -11.42 3.64
CA ASN A 166 -6.09 -12.52 3.60
C ASN A 166 -7.32 -12.27 2.72
N SER A 167 -7.50 -11.05 2.19
CA SER A 167 -8.61 -10.77 1.27
C SER A 167 -8.59 -11.73 0.08
N GLY A 168 -9.73 -12.37 -0.18
CA GLY A 168 -9.87 -13.28 -1.32
C GLY A 168 -9.04 -14.55 -1.25
N THR A 169 -8.54 -14.91 -0.07
CA THR A 169 -7.91 -16.21 0.22
C THR A 169 -8.88 -17.10 0.99
N ASP A 170 -8.60 -18.40 1.04
CA ASP A 170 -9.41 -19.38 1.81
C ASP A 170 -9.48 -19.06 3.30
N LEU A 171 -8.48 -18.38 3.84
CA LEU A 171 -8.47 -17.96 5.23
C LEU A 171 -9.53 -16.89 5.54
N GLY A 172 -9.77 -15.95 4.62
CA GLY A 172 -10.83 -14.95 4.68
C GLY A 172 -10.87 -14.07 5.93
N LEU A 173 -9.81 -14.03 6.72
CA LEU A 173 -9.76 -13.39 8.03
C LEU A 173 -9.24 -11.96 7.89
N LEU A 174 -10.13 -10.99 7.93
CA LEU A 174 -9.83 -9.58 7.67
C LEU A 174 -9.56 -8.74 8.94
N ALA A 175 -9.83 -9.30 10.13
CA ALA A 175 -9.60 -8.61 11.40
C ALA A 175 -8.28 -9.04 12.05
N GLY A 176 -7.60 -8.12 12.71
CA GLY A 176 -6.31 -8.35 13.40
C GLY A 176 -6.40 -8.46 14.92
N CYS A 177 -7.58 -8.18 15.49
CA CYS A 177 -7.81 -8.21 16.93
C CYS A 177 -9.09 -8.96 17.24
N PHE A 178 -9.02 -9.85 18.23
CA PHE A 178 -10.18 -10.58 18.75
C PHE A 178 -10.31 -10.34 20.23
N VAL A 179 -11.54 -10.18 20.68
CA VAL A 179 -11.90 -10.13 22.10
C VAL A 179 -12.43 -11.51 22.47
N LEU A 180 -11.74 -12.17 23.39
CA LEU A 180 -12.15 -13.45 23.93
C LEU A 180 -12.78 -13.24 25.31
N PRO A 181 -13.96 -13.82 25.58
CA PRO A 181 -14.53 -13.80 26.92
C PRO A 181 -13.68 -14.69 27.82
N ILE A 182 -13.25 -14.16 28.96
CA ILE A 182 -12.49 -14.90 29.97
C ILE A 182 -13.13 -14.68 31.31
N GLU A 183 -13.39 -15.78 32.05
CA GLU A 183 -13.80 -15.72 33.43
C GLU A 183 -12.65 -15.22 34.32
N ASP A 184 -13.00 -14.51 35.41
CA ASP A 184 -12.02 -13.97 36.35
C ASP A 184 -11.44 -15.07 37.25
N SER A 185 -10.66 -15.96 36.64
CA SER A 185 -9.91 -17.01 37.32
C SER A 185 -8.57 -17.27 36.62
N LEU A 186 -7.52 -17.58 37.39
CA LEU A 186 -6.19 -17.94 36.83
C LEU A 186 -6.27 -19.17 35.92
N ALA A 187 -7.14 -20.12 36.21
CA ALA A 187 -7.34 -21.30 35.40
C ALA A 187 -7.95 -20.95 34.04
N ALA A 188 -8.98 -20.07 34.02
CA ALA A 188 -9.62 -19.61 32.76
C ALA A 188 -8.65 -18.78 31.88
N ILE A 189 -7.83 -17.92 32.51
CA ILE A 189 -6.78 -17.16 31.80
C ILE A 189 -5.77 -18.11 31.16
N GLY A 190 -5.28 -19.11 31.88
CA GLY A 190 -4.33 -20.10 31.36
C GLY A 190 -4.92 -21.00 30.26
N LEU A 191 -6.17 -21.39 30.37
CA LEU A 191 -6.88 -22.20 29.36
C LEU A 191 -7.19 -21.40 28.08
N CYS A 192 -7.48 -20.10 28.20
CA CYS A 192 -7.71 -19.23 27.06
C CYS A 192 -6.44 -19.07 26.22
N ASP A 193 -5.28 -18.92 26.87
CA ASP A 193 -3.98 -18.86 26.20
C ASP A 193 -3.64 -20.19 25.50
N ALA A 194 -3.92 -21.32 26.13
CA ALA A 194 -3.54 -22.64 25.63
C ALA A 194 -4.49 -23.26 24.58
N GLY A 195 -5.77 -23.02 24.68
CA GLY A 195 -6.81 -23.71 23.89
C GLY A 195 -7.40 -22.88 22.76
N THR A 196 -7.92 -21.71 23.09
CA THR A 196 -8.60 -20.84 22.13
C THR A 196 -7.58 -20.01 21.35
N GLY A 197 -6.50 -19.61 22.00
CA GLY A 197 -5.37 -18.93 21.36
C GLY A 197 -4.72 -19.80 20.27
N ARG A 198 -4.59 -21.12 20.47
CA ARG A 198 -4.01 -22.03 19.46
C ARG A 198 -4.92 -22.22 18.23
N ARG A 199 -6.23 -22.23 18.36
CA ARG A 199 -7.15 -22.35 17.22
C ARG A 199 -7.26 -21.05 16.43
N ALA A 200 -7.24 -19.92 17.10
CA ALA A 200 -7.12 -18.61 16.46
C ALA A 200 -5.70 -18.43 15.87
N ALA A 201 -4.66 -18.89 16.54
CA ALA A 201 -3.26 -18.77 16.11
C ALA A 201 -2.81 -19.77 15.05
N ALA A 202 -3.51 -20.88 14.79
CA ALA A 202 -3.17 -21.82 13.73
C ALA A 202 -3.32 -21.19 12.32
N GLY A 203 -4.18 -20.16 12.18
CA GLY A 203 -4.20 -19.27 11.01
C GLY A 203 -3.42 -17.96 11.19
N TRP A 204 -2.79 -17.72 12.35
CA TRP A 204 -2.35 -16.40 12.80
C TRP A 204 -0.95 -16.39 13.41
N ARG A 205 0.04 -16.62 12.64
CA ARG A 205 1.41 -16.61 13.16
C ARG A 205 1.89 -15.25 13.71
N ARG A 206 1.10 -14.13 13.66
CA ARG A 206 1.59 -12.79 14.04
C ARG A 206 0.53 -11.78 14.49
N HIS A 207 -0.57 -12.17 15.16
CA HIS A 207 -1.55 -11.18 15.59
C HIS A 207 -1.73 -11.11 17.12
N ARG A 208 -2.00 -9.90 17.62
CA ARG A 208 -2.24 -9.64 19.04
C ARG A 208 -3.64 -10.10 19.41
N ILE A 209 -3.75 -10.91 20.44
CA ILE A 209 -5.02 -11.23 21.08
C ILE A 209 -5.22 -10.23 22.23
N CYS A 210 -6.28 -9.42 22.16
CA CYS A 210 -6.70 -8.58 23.27
C CYS A 210 -7.71 -9.38 24.12
N VAL A 211 -7.36 -9.59 25.38
CA VAL A 211 -8.24 -10.25 26.34
C VAL A 211 -8.98 -9.17 27.12
N GLN A 212 -10.32 -9.19 27.08
CA GLN A 212 -11.15 -8.27 27.84
C GLN A 212 -11.85 -9.04 28.96
N PRO A 213 -11.69 -8.63 30.24
CA PRO A 213 -12.44 -9.26 31.33
C PRO A 213 -13.94 -9.04 31.14
N PRO A 214 -14.79 -9.99 31.60
CA PRO A 214 -16.23 -9.85 31.51
C PRO A 214 -16.68 -8.59 32.23
N ALA A 215 -17.64 -7.87 31.65
CA ALA A 215 -18.26 -6.72 32.29
C ALA A 215 -18.91 -7.20 33.56
N THR A 216 -18.40 -6.79 34.72
CA THR A 216 -19.04 -7.06 36.00
C THR A 216 -20.45 -6.46 35.97
N ARG A 217 -21.49 -7.30 36.05
CA ARG A 217 -22.85 -6.84 36.37
C ARG A 217 -22.74 -6.03 37.66
N ARG A 218 -22.99 -4.74 37.58
CA ARG A 218 -23.20 -3.92 38.79
C ARG A 218 -24.41 -4.49 39.54
N GLY A 219 -24.12 -5.30 40.53
CA GLY A 219 -25.08 -5.59 41.59
C GLY A 219 -25.31 -4.32 42.38
N SER A 220 -26.55 -3.87 42.45
CA SER A 220 -26.99 -2.83 43.37
C SER A 220 -26.81 -3.36 44.81
N GLY A 221 -25.89 -2.79 45.57
CA GLY A 221 -25.83 -3.06 46.99
C GLY A 221 -24.45 -2.84 47.62
N GLY A 222 -24.26 -1.74 48.33
CA GLY A 222 -23.52 -1.62 49.60
C GLY A 222 -21.99 -1.53 49.56
N LEU A 223 -21.51 -0.32 49.74
CA LEU A 223 -20.38 0.17 50.58
C LEU A 223 -19.23 -0.79 50.98
N HIS A 224 -18.04 -0.30 50.69
CA HIS A 224 -16.71 -0.54 51.25
C HIS A 224 -15.78 -1.52 50.51
N GLY A 225 -14.62 -0.94 50.09
CA GLY A 225 -13.44 -1.69 49.73
C GLY A 225 -12.69 -1.10 48.54
N ARG A 226 -11.74 -0.20 48.84
CA ARG A 226 -10.75 0.23 47.86
C ARG A 226 -9.89 -0.96 47.46
N HIS A 227 -9.99 -1.39 46.20
CA HIS A 227 -8.93 -2.13 45.56
C HIS A 227 -8.78 -1.65 44.12
N GLY A 228 -7.54 -1.24 43.81
CA GLY A 228 -7.15 -0.69 42.51
C GLY A 228 -7.35 -1.73 41.40
N GLN A 229 -8.12 -1.35 40.41
CA GLN A 229 -8.23 -2.11 39.16
C GLN A 229 -6.90 -2.05 38.40
N ARG A 230 -6.16 -3.12 38.41
CA ARG A 230 -5.09 -3.35 37.45
C ARG A 230 -5.72 -3.95 36.18
N THR A 231 -5.85 -3.13 35.14
CA THR A 231 -6.10 -3.60 33.79
C THR A 231 -4.85 -4.33 33.31
N GLY A 232 -4.85 -5.65 33.39
CA GLY A 232 -3.78 -6.48 32.86
C GLY A 232 -3.89 -6.60 31.35
N VAL A 233 -3.10 -5.83 30.63
CA VAL A 233 -2.85 -6.10 29.20
C VAL A 233 -1.74 -7.13 29.15
N VAL A 234 -2.09 -8.38 28.82
CA VAL A 234 -1.11 -9.41 28.53
C VAL A 234 -0.69 -9.26 27.06
N SER A 235 0.45 -8.64 26.84
CA SER A 235 1.08 -8.57 25.54
C SER A 235 2.03 -9.77 25.39
N THR A 236 1.63 -10.78 24.65
CA THR A 236 2.54 -11.83 24.21
C THR A 236 3.17 -11.40 22.89
N ALA A 237 4.42 -10.94 22.96
CA ALA A 237 5.25 -10.74 21.80
C ALA A 237 5.91 -12.09 21.46
N VAL A 238 5.71 -12.57 20.24
CA VAL A 238 6.51 -13.61 19.58
C VAL A 238 7.08 -13.02 18.31
#